data_0b8cf16457208354f43455bef4db20f4
#
_entry.id   0b8cf16457208354f43455bef4db20f4
#
_cell.length_a   1.000
_cell.length_b   1.000
_cell.length_c   1.000
_cell.angle_alpha   90.00
_cell.angle_beta   90.00
_cell.angle_gamma   90.00
#
_symmetry.space_group_name_H-M   'P 1'
#
loop_
_entity.id
_entity.type
_entity.pdbx_description
1 polymer ?
#
loop_
_entity_poly.entity_id
_entity_poly.type
_entity_poly.pdbx_seq_one_letter_code
_entity_poly.pdbx_strand_id
1 'polypeptide(L)'
;MKSRTVLVAYQEDGWVESLVTFLRDAGYRVERTQLVSDLLKRVRNGAVKVVLLDDEVEGVKACDIVSLLKRIDGEVQVIGVSSEESLGSARRLRGAGIFYQAMKPVDMEELRSAVACAFEKIEREESGRWGFWSFLVPGRVPA
;
A
#
# COMPACT_ATOMS: atom_id res chain seq x y z
N MET A 1 16.96 8.46 -6.12
CA MET A 1 15.51 8.54 -5.91
C MET A 1 14.88 7.16 -5.96
N LYS A 2 14.07 6.87 -5.00
CA LYS A 2 13.39 5.57 -4.96
C LYS A 2 12.29 5.51 -6.00
N SER A 3 12.14 4.38 -6.66
CA SER A 3 11.05 4.20 -7.60
C SER A 3 9.73 4.15 -6.86
N ARG A 4 8.68 4.72 -7.45
CA ARG A 4 7.34 4.69 -6.91
C ARG A 4 6.63 3.45 -7.43
N THR A 5 6.95 2.31 -6.82
CA THR A 5 6.38 1.04 -7.21
C THR A 5 5.15 0.72 -6.38
N VAL A 6 4.06 0.43 -7.05
CA VAL A 6 2.79 0.00 -6.44
C VAL A 6 2.60 -1.46 -6.81
N LEU A 7 2.31 -2.29 -5.82
CA LEU A 7 2.00 -3.69 -6.06
C LEU A 7 0.49 -3.91 -5.89
N VAL A 8 -0.14 -4.47 -6.91
CA VAL A 8 -1.56 -4.83 -6.86
C VAL A 8 -1.66 -6.32 -6.55
N ALA A 9 -2.22 -6.64 -5.40
CA ALA A 9 -2.43 -8.02 -4.97
C ALA A 9 -3.93 -8.32 -5.07
N TYR A 10 -4.30 -9.28 -5.88
CA TYR A 10 -5.70 -9.49 -6.24
C TYR A 10 -6.04 -10.97 -6.41
N GLN A 11 -7.33 -11.27 -6.30
CA GLN A 11 -7.89 -12.57 -6.57
C GLN A 11 -8.81 -12.48 -7.79
N GLU A 12 -9.66 -11.46 -7.82
CA GLU A 12 -10.58 -11.20 -8.91
C GLU A 12 -10.03 -10.09 -9.79
N ASP A 13 -9.83 -10.37 -11.09
CA ASP A 13 -9.09 -9.48 -11.98
C ASP A 13 -9.91 -8.38 -12.67
N GLY A 14 -11.23 -8.37 -12.47
CA GLY A 14 -12.11 -7.43 -13.19
C GLY A 14 -11.82 -5.94 -12.99
N TRP A 15 -11.18 -5.57 -11.89
CA TRP A 15 -10.84 -4.18 -11.60
C TRP A 15 -9.37 -3.83 -11.88
N VAL A 16 -8.55 -4.83 -12.19
CA VAL A 16 -7.10 -4.69 -12.15
C VAL A 16 -6.52 -4.09 -13.42
N GLU A 17 -6.90 -4.58 -14.58
CA GLU A 17 -6.26 -4.19 -15.85
C GLU A 17 -6.34 -2.69 -16.12
N SER A 18 -7.53 -2.12 -16.01
CA SER A 18 -7.74 -0.68 -16.23
C SER A 18 -7.00 0.16 -15.20
N LEU A 19 -6.98 -0.31 -13.95
CA LEU A 19 -6.29 0.41 -12.87
C LEU A 19 -4.78 0.41 -13.11
N VAL A 20 -4.22 -0.73 -13.50
CA VAL A 20 -2.78 -0.82 -13.78
C VAL A 20 -2.39 0.16 -14.88
N THR A 21 -3.15 0.17 -15.97
CA THR A 21 -2.90 1.11 -17.08
C THR A 21 -2.99 2.55 -16.61
N PHE A 22 -4.04 2.88 -15.85
CA PHE A 22 -4.25 4.24 -15.36
C PHE A 22 -3.10 4.72 -14.46
N LEU A 23 -2.65 3.88 -13.54
CA LEU A 23 -1.56 4.25 -12.64
C LEU A 23 -0.21 4.33 -13.38
N ARG A 24 0.03 3.45 -14.36
CA ARG A 24 1.24 3.55 -15.19
C ARG A 24 1.27 4.85 -15.97
N ASP A 25 0.13 5.25 -16.52
CA ASP A 25 0.03 6.53 -17.23
C ASP A 25 0.25 7.72 -16.30
N ALA A 26 -0.05 7.55 -15.02
CA ALA A 26 0.20 8.59 -14.01
C ALA A 26 1.66 8.62 -13.52
N GLY A 27 2.51 7.75 -14.04
CA GLY A 27 3.94 7.76 -13.75
C GLY A 27 4.40 6.75 -12.70
N TYR A 28 3.53 5.88 -12.23
CA TYR A 28 3.92 4.86 -11.26
C TYR A 28 4.41 3.61 -11.95
N ARG A 29 5.34 2.92 -11.28
CA ARG A 29 5.70 1.57 -11.66
C ARG A 29 4.69 0.64 -11.00
N VAL A 30 3.99 -0.16 -11.77
CA VAL A 30 2.93 -1.02 -11.23
C VAL A 30 3.24 -2.47 -11.54
N GLU A 31 3.25 -3.27 -10.50
CA GLU A 31 3.42 -4.72 -10.58
C GLU A 31 2.17 -5.37 -10.00
N ARG A 32 1.95 -6.63 -10.30
CA ARG A 32 0.77 -7.34 -9.80
C ARG A 32 1.09 -8.77 -9.45
N THR A 33 0.35 -9.30 -8.48
CA THR A 33 0.50 -10.67 -8.02
C THR A 33 -0.85 -11.23 -7.57
N GLN A 34 -0.99 -12.53 -7.68
CA GLN A 34 -2.14 -13.28 -7.16
C GLN A 34 -1.72 -14.27 -6.07
N LEU A 35 -0.47 -14.16 -5.60
CA LEU A 35 0.11 -15.07 -4.62
C LEU A 35 0.47 -14.33 -3.34
N VAL A 36 -0.01 -14.83 -2.21
CA VAL A 36 0.31 -14.26 -0.90
C VAL A 36 1.81 -14.34 -0.65
N SER A 37 2.43 -15.47 -0.98
CA SER A 37 3.87 -15.66 -0.76
C SER A 37 4.70 -14.64 -1.53
N ASP A 38 4.33 -14.33 -2.76
CA ASP A 38 5.02 -13.34 -3.57
C ASP A 38 4.85 -11.93 -2.99
N LEU A 39 3.62 -11.61 -2.56
CA LEU A 39 3.32 -10.33 -1.91
C LEU A 39 4.19 -10.12 -0.67
N LEU A 40 4.23 -11.11 0.22
CA LEU A 40 5.02 -11.03 1.45
C LEU A 40 6.51 -10.87 1.16
N LYS A 41 7.00 -11.60 0.18
CA LYS A 41 8.41 -11.56 -0.21
C LYS A 41 8.80 -10.18 -0.73
N ARG A 42 7.99 -9.59 -1.60
CA ARG A 42 8.29 -8.27 -2.18
C ARG A 42 8.27 -7.16 -1.14
N VAL A 43 7.35 -7.24 -0.18
CA VAL A 43 7.31 -6.27 0.92
C VAL A 43 8.52 -6.46 1.84
N ARG A 44 8.84 -7.70 2.18
CA ARG A 44 9.99 -8.00 3.04
C ARG A 44 11.31 -7.52 2.45
N ASN A 45 11.47 -7.65 1.14
CA ASN A 45 12.69 -7.22 0.46
C ASN A 45 12.81 -5.70 0.31
N GLY A 46 11.80 -4.96 0.71
CA GLY A 46 11.80 -3.50 0.60
C GLY A 46 11.55 -2.98 -0.81
N ALA A 47 11.22 -3.86 -1.75
CA ALA A 47 10.95 -3.47 -3.13
C ALA A 47 9.64 -2.71 -3.28
N VAL A 48 8.70 -2.92 -2.35
CA VAL A 48 7.35 -2.37 -2.41
C VAL A 48 7.00 -1.73 -1.08
N LYS A 49 6.51 -0.49 -1.12
CA LYS A 49 6.05 0.25 0.06
C LYS A 49 4.56 0.57 0.01
N VAL A 50 3.92 0.46 -1.14
CA VAL A 50 2.49 0.72 -1.31
C VAL A 50 1.85 -0.48 -2.00
N VAL A 51 0.80 -1.02 -1.38
CA VAL A 51 0.08 -2.20 -1.85
C VAL A 51 -1.39 -1.86 -2.03
N LEU A 52 -1.95 -2.20 -3.19
CA LEU A 52 -3.39 -2.20 -3.42
C LEU A 52 -3.84 -3.64 -3.23
N LEU A 53 -4.77 -3.86 -2.32
CA LEU A 53 -5.12 -5.20 -1.86
C LEU A 53 -6.61 -5.48 -2.06
N ASP A 54 -6.92 -6.57 -2.76
CA ASP A 54 -8.27 -7.08 -2.96
C ASP A 54 -8.87 -7.59 -1.63
N ASP A 55 -10.16 -7.89 -1.63
CA ASP A 55 -10.86 -8.47 -0.47
C ASP A 55 -10.17 -9.73 0.04
N GLU A 56 -9.67 -10.55 -0.87
CA GLU A 56 -8.98 -11.79 -0.58
C GLU A 56 -7.89 -12.02 -1.62
N VAL A 57 -6.85 -12.76 -1.24
CA VAL A 57 -5.85 -13.28 -2.16
C VAL A 57 -5.62 -14.73 -1.76
N GLU A 58 -5.80 -15.65 -2.68
CA GLU A 58 -5.70 -17.10 -2.42
C GLU A 58 -6.59 -17.55 -1.25
N GLY A 59 -7.76 -16.94 -1.12
CA GLY A 59 -8.70 -17.27 -0.05
C GLY A 59 -8.34 -16.67 1.31
N VAL A 60 -7.21 -15.96 1.42
CA VAL A 60 -6.82 -15.28 2.66
C VAL A 60 -7.43 -13.88 2.67
N LYS A 61 -8.11 -13.55 3.75
CA LYS A 61 -8.82 -12.28 3.87
C LYS A 61 -7.86 -11.10 4.01
N ALA A 62 -8.28 -9.96 3.46
CA ALA A 62 -7.46 -8.74 3.48
C ALA A 62 -6.99 -8.35 4.88
N CYS A 63 -7.85 -8.43 5.89
CA CYS A 63 -7.46 -8.03 7.25
C CYS A 63 -6.30 -8.88 7.78
N ASP A 64 -6.28 -10.17 7.46
CA ASP A 64 -5.19 -11.05 7.87
C ASP A 64 -3.91 -10.75 7.12
N ILE A 65 -4.03 -10.45 5.82
CA ILE A 65 -2.89 -10.07 4.99
C ILE A 65 -2.27 -8.76 5.48
N VAL A 66 -3.11 -7.75 5.77
CA VAL A 66 -2.63 -6.46 6.28
C VAL A 66 -1.85 -6.66 7.58
N SER A 67 -2.36 -7.47 8.49
CA SER A 67 -1.69 -7.76 9.76
C SER A 67 -0.31 -8.37 9.53
N LEU A 68 -0.21 -9.33 8.60
CA LEU A 68 1.07 -9.94 8.25
C LEU A 68 2.04 -8.93 7.65
N LEU A 69 1.56 -8.12 6.71
CA LEU A 69 2.40 -7.11 6.06
C LEU A 69 2.95 -6.10 7.05
N LYS A 70 2.13 -5.65 7.99
CA LYS A 70 2.55 -4.69 9.01
C LYS A 70 3.59 -5.28 9.98
N ARG A 71 3.56 -6.58 10.20
CA ARG A 71 4.59 -7.25 11.00
C ARG A 71 5.91 -7.33 10.26
N ILE A 72 5.86 -7.50 8.94
CA ILE A 72 7.06 -7.61 8.11
C ILE A 72 7.69 -6.25 7.92
N ASP A 73 6.87 -5.23 7.65
CA ASP A 73 7.33 -3.86 7.44
C ASP A 73 6.26 -2.91 7.96
N GLY A 74 6.50 -2.32 9.12
CA GLY A 74 5.55 -1.39 9.73
C GLY A 74 5.29 -0.13 8.92
N GLU A 75 6.15 0.16 7.95
CA GLU A 75 6.02 1.36 7.11
C GLU A 75 5.26 1.12 5.82
N VAL A 76 4.95 -0.13 5.49
CA VAL A 76 4.19 -0.41 4.28
C VAL A 76 2.79 0.20 4.39
N GLN A 77 2.30 0.80 3.31
CA GLN A 77 0.98 1.39 3.27
C GLN A 77 0.08 0.51 2.41
N VAL A 78 -1.03 0.07 2.97
CA VAL A 78 -1.96 -0.82 2.28
C VAL A 78 -3.26 -0.09 2.02
N ILE A 79 -3.67 -0.07 0.76
CA ILE A 79 -4.95 0.48 0.32
C ILE A 79 -5.83 -0.70 -0.07
N GLY A 80 -6.94 -0.88 0.64
CA GLY A 80 -7.88 -1.96 0.35
C GLY A 80 -8.84 -1.56 -0.76
N VAL A 81 -9.16 -2.52 -1.62
CA VAL A 81 -10.19 -2.35 -2.66
C VAL A 81 -11.25 -3.39 -2.37
N SER A 82 -12.38 -2.96 -1.82
CA SER A 82 -13.36 -3.86 -1.22
C SER A 82 -14.70 -3.81 -1.92
N SER A 83 -15.34 -4.97 -2.05
CA SER A 83 -16.72 -5.07 -2.52
C SER A 83 -17.72 -5.10 -1.35
N GLU A 84 -17.22 -5.20 -0.12
CA GLU A 84 -18.06 -5.37 1.06
C GLU A 84 -18.13 -4.08 1.88
N GLU A 85 -19.36 -3.60 2.11
CA GLU A 85 -19.61 -2.37 2.84
C GLU A 85 -19.93 -2.60 4.31
N SER A 86 -19.66 -3.77 4.88
CA SER A 86 -20.01 -4.02 6.26
C SER A 86 -19.14 -3.22 7.23
N LEU A 87 -19.77 -2.69 8.27
CA LEU A 87 -19.06 -1.94 9.31
C LEU A 87 -18.04 -2.83 10.04
N GLY A 88 -18.37 -4.11 10.23
CA GLY A 88 -17.45 -5.06 10.86
C GLY A 88 -16.19 -5.28 10.04
N SER A 89 -16.32 -5.41 8.71
CA SER A 89 -15.19 -5.55 7.81
C SER A 89 -14.30 -4.31 7.85
N ALA A 90 -14.92 -3.13 7.79
CA ALA A 90 -14.19 -1.86 7.83
C ALA A 90 -13.40 -1.72 9.15
N ARG A 91 -14.02 -2.10 10.26
CA ARG A 91 -13.36 -2.05 11.56
C ARG A 91 -12.17 -3.00 11.65
N ARG A 92 -12.32 -4.21 11.11
CA ARG A 92 -11.23 -5.19 11.11
C ARG A 92 -10.05 -4.70 10.29
N LEU A 93 -10.30 -4.12 9.11
CA LEU A 93 -9.25 -3.57 8.26
C LEU A 93 -8.55 -2.40 8.94
N ARG A 94 -9.31 -1.51 9.56
CA ARG A 94 -8.74 -0.37 10.28
C ARG A 94 -7.90 -0.83 11.46
N GLY A 95 -8.40 -1.80 12.21
CA GLY A 95 -7.67 -2.37 13.34
C GLY A 95 -6.40 -3.10 12.91
N ALA A 96 -6.37 -3.66 11.70
CA ALA A 96 -5.18 -4.31 11.17
C ALA A 96 -4.14 -3.30 10.66
N GLY A 97 -4.52 -2.02 10.48
CA GLY A 97 -3.60 -0.97 10.08
C GLY A 97 -3.66 -0.56 8.62
N ILE A 98 -4.81 -0.74 7.98
CA ILE A 98 -4.99 -0.30 6.59
C ILE A 98 -4.86 1.23 6.49
N PHE A 99 -4.28 1.71 5.40
CA PHE A 99 -4.13 3.15 5.17
C PHE A 99 -5.42 3.77 4.65
N TYR A 100 -6.08 3.13 3.70
CA TYR A 100 -7.27 3.63 3.06
C TYR A 100 -8.09 2.46 2.51
N GLN A 101 -9.40 2.61 2.47
CA GLN A 101 -10.29 1.60 1.90
C GLN A 101 -11.14 2.22 0.81
N ALA A 102 -10.94 1.76 -0.43
CA ALA A 102 -11.76 2.15 -1.57
C ALA A 102 -12.81 1.06 -1.82
N MET A 103 -13.94 1.46 -2.35
CA MET A 103 -15.03 0.53 -2.64
C MET A 103 -15.11 0.23 -4.13
N LYS A 104 -15.48 -0.99 -4.47
CA LYS A 104 -15.80 -1.36 -5.86
C LYS A 104 -17.24 -0.91 -6.17
N PRO A 105 -17.55 -0.43 -7.38
CA PRO A 105 -16.64 -0.32 -8.52
C PRO A 105 -15.59 0.75 -8.31
N VAL A 106 -14.40 0.50 -8.83
CA VAL A 106 -13.22 1.32 -8.58
C VAL A 106 -13.33 2.68 -9.25
N ASP A 107 -13.08 3.74 -8.47
CA ASP A 107 -12.92 5.09 -8.99
C ASP A 107 -11.41 5.33 -9.16
N MET A 108 -10.96 5.48 -10.40
CA MET A 108 -9.54 5.59 -10.71
C MET A 108 -8.89 6.81 -10.08
N GLU A 109 -9.58 7.96 -10.08
CA GLU A 109 -9.04 9.19 -9.48
C GLU A 109 -8.92 9.07 -7.96
N GLU A 110 -9.89 8.42 -7.33
CA GLU A 110 -9.83 8.14 -5.89
C GLU A 110 -8.60 7.32 -5.56
N LEU A 111 -8.36 6.24 -6.31
CA LEU A 111 -7.21 5.38 -6.05
C LEU A 111 -5.90 6.07 -6.35
N ARG A 112 -5.84 6.87 -7.42
CA ARG A 112 -4.64 7.64 -7.72
C ARG A 112 -4.30 8.60 -6.56
N SER A 113 -5.32 9.28 -6.03
CA SER A 113 -5.15 10.19 -4.90
C SER A 113 -4.69 9.45 -3.65
N ALA A 114 -5.28 8.28 -3.38
CA ALA A 114 -4.90 7.48 -2.21
C ALA A 114 -3.44 7.00 -2.32
N VAL A 115 -3.03 6.58 -3.51
CA VAL A 115 -1.64 6.16 -3.78
C VAL A 115 -0.68 7.33 -3.55
N ALA A 116 -1.02 8.50 -4.07
CA ALA A 116 -0.19 9.70 -3.89
C ALA A 116 -0.05 10.03 -2.39
N CYS A 117 -1.15 9.99 -1.64
CA CYS A 117 -1.12 10.26 -0.21
C CYS A 117 -0.29 9.22 0.55
N ALA A 118 -0.34 7.96 0.13
CA ALA A 118 0.45 6.91 0.76
C ALA A 118 1.95 7.18 0.58
N PHE A 119 2.38 7.57 -0.61
CA PHE A 119 3.78 7.92 -0.86
C PHE A 119 4.19 9.18 -0.10
N GLU A 120 3.32 10.17 -0.02
CA GLU A 120 3.60 11.38 0.78
C GLU A 120 3.82 11.03 2.24
N LYS A 121 3.00 10.14 2.78
CA LYS A 121 3.16 9.70 4.17
C LYS A 121 4.52 9.05 4.39
N ILE A 122 4.93 8.17 3.49
CA ILE A 122 6.22 7.49 3.57
C ILE A 122 7.36 8.52 3.52
N GLU A 123 7.29 9.46 2.60
CA GLU A 123 8.31 10.50 2.44
C GLU A 123 8.39 11.41 3.67
N ARG A 124 7.25 11.77 4.26
CA ARG A 124 7.23 12.58 5.49
C ARG A 124 7.85 11.85 6.67
N GLU A 125 7.57 10.57 6.81
CA GLU A 125 8.14 9.76 7.89
C GLU A 125 9.65 9.64 7.74
N GLU A 126 10.16 9.47 6.53
CA GLU A 126 11.59 9.45 6.26
C GLU A 126 12.22 10.80 6.59
N SER A 127 11.61 11.90 6.16
CA SER A 127 12.08 13.26 6.47
C SER A 127 12.05 13.54 7.96
N GLY A 128 10.99 13.11 8.65
CA GLY A 128 10.86 13.28 10.08
C GLY A 128 11.96 12.56 10.86
N ARG A 129 12.25 11.32 10.47
CA ARG A 129 13.34 10.56 11.08
C ARG A 129 14.68 11.23 10.83
N TRP A 130 14.90 11.69 9.61
CA TRP A 130 16.14 12.37 9.26
C TRP A 130 16.29 13.68 10.02
N GLY A 131 15.21 14.46 10.13
CA GLY A 131 15.20 15.71 10.90
C GLY A 131 15.50 15.48 12.37
N PHE A 132 14.89 14.47 12.97
CA PHE A 132 15.14 14.09 14.36
C PHE A 132 16.59 13.67 14.58
N TRP A 133 17.08 12.83 13.69
CA TRP A 133 18.47 12.36 13.72
C TRP A 133 19.45 13.51 13.61
N SER A 134 19.19 14.44 12.72
CA SER A 134 20.01 15.64 12.53
C SER A 134 20.05 16.49 13.81
N PHE A 135 18.94 16.55 14.53
CA PHE A 135 18.85 17.27 15.80
C PHE A 135 19.72 16.61 16.88
N LEU A 136 19.74 15.29 16.92
CA LEU A 136 20.50 14.53 17.92
C LEU A 136 22.01 14.53 17.68
N VAL A 137 22.47 14.84 16.48
CA VAL A 137 23.87 14.83 16.10
C VAL A 137 24.30 16.25 15.76
N PRO A 138 24.86 16.99 16.72
CA PRO A 138 25.26 18.39 16.49
C PRO A 138 26.24 18.51 15.32
N GLY A 139 26.05 19.55 14.52
CA GLY A 139 26.90 19.81 13.38
C GLY A 139 26.56 19.07 12.11
N ARG A 140 25.59 18.19 12.16
CA ARG A 140 25.14 17.46 10.96
C ARG A 140 23.98 18.19 10.32
N VAL A 141 24.03 18.35 9.02
CA VAL A 141 22.99 19.02 8.25
C VAL A 141 22.26 18.00 7.37
N PRO A 142 20.92 17.97 7.39
CA PRO A 142 20.16 17.08 6.52
C PRO A 142 20.40 17.44 5.05
N ALA A 143 20.55 16.41 4.23
CA ALA A 143 20.72 16.62 2.79
C ALA A 143 19.39 16.86 2.11
#